data_1b0e2f74dba4f3b2ae6e830f81363f38
#
_entry.id   1b0e2f74dba4f3b2ae6e830f81363f38
#
_cell.length_a   1.000
_cell.length_b   1.000
_cell.length_c   1.000
_cell.angle_alpha   90.00
_cell.angle_beta   90.00
_cell.angle_gamma   90.00
#
_symmetry.space_group_name_H-M   'P 1'
#
loop_
_entity.id
_entity.type
_entity.pdbx_description
1 polymer ?
#
loop_
_entity_poly.entity_id
_entity_poly.type
_entity_poly.pdbx_seq_one_letter_code
_entity_poly.pdbx_strand_id
1 'polypeptide(L)'
;MSGGLESLYPFLYSSPGDPSAADRVLTEVASSTRAKVAEIDRLRLRVAGEQAEEIAACARAMTAAFAAGGRLFSFGNGGSSTDAQAVAAWFMTPDRSGTGLPAVALTADVAVLTALSNDVSFEVVFARQLAASGRPGDIAFGLSTSGGSANVLAGLAAARRIGMITVGLAGGDGGRMAEPGTVDHLFVMPSSSVHRIQEAQTTVYQVLGELVRDALRAS
;
A
#
# COMPACT_ATOMS: atom_id res chain seq x y z
N MET A 1 6.85 16.84 -41.56
CA MET A 1 6.27 15.75 -40.76
C MET A 1 5.85 16.29 -39.39
N SER A 2 4.77 17.09 -39.36
CA SER A 2 4.24 17.77 -38.15
C SER A 2 2.86 17.25 -37.70
N GLY A 3 2.40 16.14 -38.25
CA GLY A 3 1.05 15.63 -37.97
C GLY A 3 0.89 14.67 -36.78
N GLY A 4 1.92 14.46 -35.96
CA GLY A 4 1.87 13.40 -34.94
C GLY A 4 1.25 13.79 -33.59
N LEU A 5 1.44 15.01 -33.12
CA LEU A 5 0.96 15.48 -31.81
C LEU A 5 -0.48 15.98 -31.90
N GLU A 6 -0.90 16.59 -32.98
CA GLU A 6 -2.28 17.04 -33.18
C GLU A 6 -3.28 15.90 -33.27
N SER A 7 -2.87 14.73 -33.78
CA SER A 7 -3.73 13.51 -33.78
C SER A 7 -3.81 12.80 -32.44
N LEU A 8 -2.79 12.94 -31.58
CA LEU A 8 -2.75 12.34 -30.26
C LEU A 8 -3.49 13.16 -29.18
N TYR A 9 -3.52 14.50 -29.40
CA TYR A 9 -4.16 15.43 -28.46
C TYR A 9 -5.00 16.48 -29.20
N PRO A 10 -6.07 16.09 -29.91
CA PRO A 10 -6.88 17.00 -30.71
C PRO A 10 -7.43 18.21 -29.93
N PHE A 11 -7.71 18.02 -28.62
CA PHE A 11 -8.24 19.04 -27.72
C PHE A 11 -7.25 20.19 -27.43
N LEU A 12 -5.93 19.95 -27.56
CA LEU A 12 -4.90 21.00 -27.38
C LEU A 12 -4.74 21.89 -28.60
N TYR A 13 -5.20 21.41 -29.76
CA TYR A 13 -5.02 22.08 -31.06
C TYR A 13 -6.36 22.52 -31.68
N SER A 14 -7.48 22.26 -31.02
CA SER A 14 -8.78 22.81 -31.40
C SER A 14 -8.72 24.33 -31.28
N SER A 15 -9.15 25.04 -32.31
CA SER A 15 -9.14 26.51 -32.33
C SER A 15 -9.84 27.06 -31.07
N PRO A 16 -9.29 28.11 -30.44
CA PRO A 16 -9.99 28.76 -29.32
C PRO A 16 -11.18 29.56 -29.92
N GLY A 17 -12.35 28.91 -29.93
CA GLY A 17 -13.50 29.54 -30.52
C GLY A 17 -14.87 28.87 -30.33
N ASP A 18 -14.94 27.63 -29.84
CA ASP A 18 -16.24 27.04 -29.52
C ASP A 18 -16.41 26.95 -27.99
N PRO A 19 -17.12 27.90 -27.34
CA PRO A 19 -17.42 27.85 -25.93
C PRO A 19 -18.12 26.53 -25.54
N SER A 20 -18.91 25.94 -26.45
CA SER A 20 -19.61 24.70 -26.24
C SER A 20 -18.67 23.47 -26.14
N ALA A 21 -17.49 23.53 -26.75
CA ALA A 21 -16.49 22.46 -26.63
C ALA A 21 -15.81 22.48 -25.25
N ALA A 22 -15.49 23.67 -24.72
CA ALA A 22 -14.93 23.83 -23.39
C ALA A 22 -15.94 23.36 -22.31
N ASP A 23 -17.21 23.75 -22.44
CA ASP A 23 -18.27 23.35 -21.53
C ASP A 23 -18.51 21.83 -21.54
N ARG A 24 -18.42 21.19 -22.71
CA ARG A 24 -18.51 19.71 -22.81
C ARG A 24 -17.35 19.05 -22.07
N VAL A 25 -16.10 19.49 -22.27
CA VAL A 25 -14.92 18.94 -21.58
C VAL A 25 -15.05 19.13 -20.06
N LEU A 26 -15.46 20.30 -19.59
CA LEU A 26 -15.68 20.54 -18.15
C LEU A 26 -16.78 19.63 -17.58
N THR A 27 -17.86 19.42 -18.33
CA THR A 27 -18.93 18.50 -17.93
C THR A 27 -18.45 17.05 -17.84
N GLU A 28 -17.67 16.60 -18.81
CA GLU A 28 -17.05 15.27 -18.81
C GLU A 28 -16.07 15.08 -17.64
N VAL A 29 -15.20 16.04 -17.39
CA VAL A 29 -14.26 16.04 -16.25
C VAL A 29 -15.04 15.94 -14.93
N ALA A 30 -16.05 16.79 -14.74
CA ALA A 30 -16.88 16.77 -13.54
C ALA A 30 -17.63 15.44 -13.36
N SER A 31 -18.20 14.88 -14.42
CA SER A 31 -18.87 13.58 -14.40
C SER A 31 -17.93 12.45 -14.07
N SER A 32 -16.78 12.38 -14.76
CA SER A 32 -15.74 11.37 -14.51
C SER A 32 -15.18 11.44 -13.09
N THR A 33 -14.96 12.65 -12.56
CA THR A 33 -14.49 12.84 -11.17
C THR A 33 -15.52 12.34 -10.17
N ARG A 34 -16.81 12.71 -10.32
CA ARG A 34 -17.87 12.22 -9.43
C ARG A 34 -18.00 10.71 -9.46
N ALA A 35 -17.90 10.08 -10.62
CA ALA A 35 -17.95 8.63 -10.74
C ALA A 35 -16.81 7.95 -9.94
N LYS A 36 -15.57 8.46 -10.06
CA LYS A 36 -14.41 7.96 -9.33
C LYS A 36 -14.55 8.13 -7.81
N VAL A 37 -15.05 9.27 -7.35
CA VAL A 37 -15.35 9.50 -5.93
C VAL A 37 -16.39 8.48 -5.43
N ALA A 38 -17.48 8.28 -6.17
CA ALA A 38 -18.50 7.30 -5.77
C ALA A 38 -18.00 5.85 -5.78
N GLU A 39 -17.06 5.50 -6.67
CA GLU A 39 -16.42 4.19 -6.68
C GLU A 39 -15.56 3.96 -5.44
N ILE A 40 -14.70 4.91 -5.07
CA ILE A 40 -13.81 4.76 -3.92
C ILE A 40 -14.57 4.79 -2.61
N ASP A 41 -15.61 5.61 -2.49
CA ASP A 41 -16.45 5.64 -1.29
C ASP A 41 -17.14 4.29 -1.05
N ARG A 42 -17.73 3.70 -2.10
CA ARG A 42 -18.34 2.37 -2.00
C ARG A 42 -17.32 1.29 -1.61
N LEU A 43 -16.11 1.33 -2.18
CA LEU A 43 -15.06 0.37 -1.88
C LEU A 43 -14.60 0.50 -0.42
N ARG A 44 -14.37 1.71 0.06
CA ARG A 44 -13.96 1.97 1.46
C ARG A 44 -15.02 1.53 2.46
N LEU A 45 -16.29 1.84 2.19
CA LEU A 45 -17.41 1.41 3.05
C LEU A 45 -17.53 -0.12 3.08
N ARG A 46 -17.33 -0.78 1.94
CA ARG A 46 -17.32 -2.24 1.86
C ARG A 46 -16.19 -2.84 2.70
N VAL A 47 -14.96 -2.36 2.53
CA VAL A 47 -13.79 -2.81 3.32
C VAL A 47 -14.02 -2.58 4.81
N ALA A 48 -14.53 -1.42 5.20
CA ALA A 48 -14.84 -1.11 6.59
C ALA A 48 -15.90 -2.05 7.18
N GLY A 49 -16.95 -2.39 6.42
CA GLY A 49 -18.00 -3.30 6.89
C GLY A 49 -17.57 -4.77 6.96
N GLU A 50 -16.81 -5.24 5.96
CA GLU A 50 -16.44 -6.65 5.84
C GLU A 50 -15.18 -7.04 6.63
N GLN A 51 -14.28 -6.08 6.94
CA GLN A 51 -12.95 -6.38 7.50
C GLN A 51 -12.67 -5.65 8.84
N ALA A 52 -13.70 -5.08 9.49
CA ALA A 52 -13.54 -4.34 10.75
C ALA A 52 -12.90 -5.17 11.87
N GLU A 53 -13.32 -6.42 12.03
CA GLU A 53 -12.78 -7.32 13.06
C GLU A 53 -11.31 -7.65 12.81
N GLU A 54 -10.94 -7.88 11.56
CA GLU A 54 -9.57 -8.14 11.14
C GLU A 54 -8.67 -6.90 11.32
N ILE A 55 -9.18 -5.71 11.00
CA ILE A 55 -8.48 -4.43 11.26
C ILE A 55 -8.19 -4.29 12.76
N ALA A 56 -9.18 -4.56 13.61
CA ALA A 56 -9.02 -4.50 15.05
C ALA A 56 -8.04 -5.57 15.58
N ALA A 57 -8.07 -6.80 15.06
CA ALA A 57 -7.14 -7.86 15.41
C ALA A 57 -5.70 -7.52 15.02
N CYS A 58 -5.50 -7.06 13.79
CA CYS A 58 -4.20 -6.61 13.30
C CYS A 58 -3.65 -5.44 14.13
N ALA A 59 -4.48 -4.43 14.42
CA ALA A 59 -4.08 -3.29 15.24
C ALA A 59 -3.61 -3.74 16.64
N ARG A 60 -4.30 -4.69 17.29
CA ARG A 60 -3.86 -5.25 18.57
C ARG A 60 -2.51 -5.96 18.47
N ALA A 61 -2.31 -6.78 17.44
CA ALA A 61 -1.05 -7.49 17.22
C ALA A 61 0.11 -6.50 16.97
N MET A 62 -0.11 -5.48 16.13
CA MET A 62 0.88 -4.43 15.88
C MET A 62 1.18 -3.60 17.13
N THR A 63 0.16 -3.28 17.95
CA THR A 63 0.34 -2.57 19.23
C THR A 63 1.25 -3.35 20.15
N ALA A 64 1.00 -4.66 20.33
CA ALA A 64 1.83 -5.52 21.15
C ALA A 64 3.28 -5.58 20.63
N ALA A 65 3.47 -5.65 19.32
CA ALA A 65 4.80 -5.62 18.70
C ALA A 65 5.55 -4.31 19.00
N PHE A 66 4.93 -3.16 18.76
CA PHE A 66 5.55 -1.86 19.04
C PHE A 66 5.81 -1.64 20.54
N ALA A 67 4.90 -2.05 21.41
CA ALA A 67 5.09 -2.01 22.87
C ALA A 67 6.30 -2.85 23.34
N ALA A 68 6.58 -3.95 22.64
CA ALA A 68 7.75 -4.79 22.87
C ALA A 68 9.05 -4.28 22.18
N GLY A 69 9.01 -3.10 21.53
CA GLY A 69 10.16 -2.52 20.83
C GLY A 69 10.37 -3.02 19.40
N GLY A 70 9.36 -3.65 18.82
CA GLY A 70 9.35 -4.08 17.42
C GLY A 70 9.34 -2.90 16.44
N ARG A 71 9.73 -3.17 15.21
CA ARG A 71 9.80 -2.20 14.09
C ARG A 71 8.95 -2.67 12.93
N LEU A 72 8.48 -1.73 12.12
CA LEU A 72 7.73 -2.03 10.91
C LEU A 72 8.63 -1.94 9.68
N PHE A 73 8.58 -2.95 8.81
CA PHE A 73 9.22 -2.99 7.49
C PHE A 73 8.15 -3.07 6.41
N SER A 74 8.00 -2.02 5.61
CA SER A 74 7.04 -1.97 4.51
C SER A 74 7.70 -2.19 3.17
N PHE A 75 7.03 -2.88 2.24
CA PHE A 75 7.55 -3.17 0.91
C PHE A 75 6.46 -3.49 -0.11
N GLY A 76 6.73 -3.17 -1.38
CA GLY A 76 5.87 -3.38 -2.52
C GLY A 76 6.56 -2.95 -3.81
N ASN A 77 5.91 -3.09 -4.96
CA ASN A 77 6.45 -2.74 -6.28
C ASN A 77 5.70 -1.58 -6.92
N GLY A 78 6.38 -0.75 -7.70
CA GLY A 78 5.77 0.35 -8.45
C GLY A 78 4.97 1.30 -7.55
N GLY A 79 3.67 1.50 -7.81
CA GLY A 79 2.78 2.29 -6.95
C GLY A 79 2.68 1.73 -5.53
N SER A 80 2.71 0.41 -5.35
CA SER A 80 2.78 -0.20 -4.02
C SER A 80 4.12 0.07 -3.31
N SER A 81 5.21 0.40 -4.02
CA SER A 81 6.45 0.90 -3.42
C SER A 81 6.25 2.32 -2.85
N THR A 82 5.54 3.17 -3.58
CA THR A 82 5.17 4.51 -3.09
C THR A 82 4.29 4.41 -1.85
N ASP A 83 3.31 3.50 -1.87
CA ASP A 83 2.45 3.25 -0.71
C ASP A 83 3.26 2.67 0.47
N ALA A 84 4.22 1.78 0.23
CA ALA A 84 5.11 1.28 1.28
C ALA A 84 5.92 2.40 1.95
N GLN A 85 6.41 3.38 1.18
CA GLN A 85 7.07 4.57 1.74
C GLN A 85 6.08 5.43 2.52
N ALA A 86 4.85 5.59 2.04
CA ALA A 86 3.80 6.31 2.75
C ALA A 86 3.41 5.62 4.07
N VAL A 87 3.32 4.28 4.09
CA VAL A 87 3.15 3.49 5.32
C VAL A 87 4.27 3.80 6.33
N ALA A 88 5.53 3.67 5.93
CA ALA A 88 6.64 3.95 6.83
C ALA A 88 6.60 5.40 7.34
N ALA A 89 6.36 6.37 6.47
CA ALA A 89 6.23 7.78 6.83
C ALA A 89 5.08 8.01 7.81
N TRP A 90 3.92 7.39 7.57
CA TRP A 90 2.74 7.50 8.43
C TRP A 90 3.01 7.00 9.85
N PHE A 91 3.69 5.86 10.00
CA PHE A 91 4.04 5.34 11.32
C PHE A 91 5.15 6.14 11.99
N MET A 92 6.16 6.61 11.25
CA MET A 92 7.24 7.45 11.80
C MET A 92 6.80 8.86 12.19
N THR A 93 5.74 9.40 11.56
CA THR A 93 5.28 10.75 11.87
C THR A 93 4.75 10.81 13.31
N PRO A 94 5.32 11.66 14.16
CA PRO A 94 4.83 11.82 15.51
C PRO A 94 3.38 12.30 15.53
N ASP A 95 2.61 11.74 16.42
CA ASP A 95 1.28 12.25 16.74
C ASP A 95 1.36 13.45 17.72
N ARG A 96 0.24 13.84 18.29
CA ARG A 96 0.19 14.92 19.28
C ARG A 96 0.98 14.61 20.58
N SER A 97 1.36 13.36 20.81
CA SER A 97 2.21 12.93 21.94
C SER A 97 3.71 13.13 21.66
N GLY A 98 4.07 13.44 20.42
CA GLY A 98 5.45 13.62 19.99
C GLY A 98 6.23 12.32 19.74
N THR A 99 5.56 11.15 19.76
CA THR A 99 6.21 9.85 19.58
C THR A 99 5.90 9.27 18.21
N GLY A 100 6.92 9.07 17.37
CA GLY A 100 6.85 8.28 16.14
C GLY A 100 7.12 6.80 16.42
N LEU A 101 6.53 5.93 15.62
CA LEU A 101 6.76 4.49 15.68
C LEU A 101 7.87 4.09 14.70
N PRO A 102 8.82 3.22 15.08
CA PRO A 102 9.94 2.87 14.21
C PRO A 102 9.47 2.08 12.98
N ALA A 103 9.64 2.67 11.80
CA ALA A 103 9.24 2.08 10.53
C ALA A 103 10.28 2.34 9.45
N VAL A 104 10.42 1.40 8.50
CA VAL A 104 11.36 1.48 7.37
C VAL A 104 10.69 0.96 6.11
N ALA A 105 10.77 1.71 5.01
CA ALA A 105 10.40 1.21 3.70
C ALA A 105 11.62 0.55 3.04
N LEU A 106 11.53 -0.74 2.70
CA LEU A 106 12.63 -1.50 2.08
C LEU A 106 12.92 -1.07 0.62
N THR A 107 12.09 -0.20 0.08
CA THR A 107 12.27 0.39 -1.25
C THR A 107 12.95 1.76 -1.22
N ALA A 108 13.29 2.28 -0.05
CA ALA A 108 13.88 3.61 0.09
C ALA A 108 15.38 3.63 -0.29
N ASP A 109 16.10 2.55 -0.05
CA ASP A 109 17.51 2.42 -0.44
C ASP A 109 17.61 1.84 -1.86
N VAL A 110 17.72 2.74 -2.84
CA VAL A 110 17.83 2.38 -4.25
C VAL A 110 19.13 1.62 -4.54
N ALA A 111 20.23 1.91 -3.83
CA ALA A 111 21.50 1.21 -4.04
C ALA A 111 21.40 -0.26 -3.62
N VAL A 112 20.84 -0.54 -2.46
CA VAL A 112 20.60 -1.92 -2.00
C VAL A 112 19.62 -2.65 -2.93
N LEU A 113 18.53 -1.99 -3.32
CA LEU A 113 17.53 -2.59 -4.21
C LEU A 113 18.14 -2.99 -5.55
N THR A 114 18.89 -2.08 -6.18
CA THR A 114 19.48 -2.31 -7.50
C THR A 114 20.64 -3.32 -7.44
N ALA A 115 21.48 -3.29 -6.41
CA ALA A 115 22.56 -4.26 -6.22
C ALA A 115 21.98 -5.69 -6.04
N LEU A 116 21.02 -5.90 -5.15
CA LEU A 116 20.38 -7.19 -4.96
C LEU A 116 19.65 -7.69 -6.22
N SER A 117 19.02 -6.78 -6.97
CA SER A 117 18.35 -7.12 -8.23
C SER A 117 19.33 -7.57 -9.31
N ASN A 118 20.50 -6.89 -9.43
CA ASN A 118 21.52 -7.17 -10.42
C ASN A 118 22.35 -8.42 -10.09
N ASP A 119 22.78 -8.53 -8.83
CA ASP A 119 23.77 -9.54 -8.42
C ASP A 119 23.13 -10.86 -8.00
N VAL A 120 21.85 -10.85 -7.61
CA VAL A 120 21.15 -12.05 -7.14
C VAL A 120 19.87 -12.28 -7.95
N SER A 121 18.78 -11.56 -7.62
CA SER A 121 17.49 -11.63 -8.30
C SER A 121 16.55 -10.57 -7.73
N PHE A 122 15.69 -9.99 -8.57
CA PHE A 122 14.61 -9.11 -8.11
C PHE A 122 13.60 -9.84 -7.20
N GLU A 123 13.47 -11.14 -7.35
CA GLU A 123 12.56 -11.95 -6.53
C GLU A 123 12.93 -11.95 -5.03
N VAL A 124 14.21 -11.82 -4.69
CA VAL A 124 14.68 -11.93 -3.30
C VAL A 124 14.99 -10.59 -2.63
N VAL A 125 14.77 -9.48 -3.31
CA VAL A 125 15.19 -8.15 -2.82
C VAL A 125 14.64 -7.81 -1.43
N PHE A 126 13.38 -8.12 -1.15
CA PHE A 126 12.78 -7.88 0.17
C PHE A 126 13.17 -8.97 1.17
N ALA A 127 13.18 -10.23 0.75
CA ALA A 127 13.55 -11.36 1.61
C ALA A 127 15.00 -11.22 2.15
N ARG A 128 15.93 -10.75 1.33
CA ARG A 128 17.32 -10.51 1.74
C ARG A 128 17.46 -9.37 2.74
N GLN A 129 16.76 -8.26 2.54
CA GLN A 129 16.77 -7.14 3.47
C GLN A 129 16.15 -7.52 4.82
N LEU A 130 15.03 -8.26 4.81
CA LEU A 130 14.42 -8.77 6.03
C LEU A 130 15.31 -9.76 6.76
N ALA A 131 15.98 -10.69 6.05
CA ALA A 131 16.92 -11.62 6.65
C ALA A 131 18.12 -10.93 7.32
N ALA A 132 18.55 -9.78 6.80
CA ALA A 132 19.65 -9.02 7.36
C ALA A 132 19.26 -8.14 8.56
N SER A 133 18.03 -7.63 8.59
CA SER A 133 17.61 -6.58 9.51
C SER A 133 16.46 -6.95 10.43
N GLY A 134 15.60 -7.89 10.03
CA GLY A 134 14.40 -8.30 10.75
C GLY A 134 14.72 -9.14 11.99
N ARG A 135 13.86 -9.03 13.00
CA ARG A 135 13.95 -9.78 14.26
C ARG A 135 12.58 -10.36 14.60
N PRO A 136 12.53 -11.42 15.43
CA PRO A 136 11.25 -11.89 15.99
C PRO A 136 10.51 -10.75 16.68
N GLY A 137 9.20 -10.63 16.41
CA GLY A 137 8.35 -9.56 16.96
C GLY A 137 8.36 -8.26 16.15
N ASP A 138 9.19 -8.10 15.12
CA ASP A 138 9.05 -7.01 14.14
C ASP A 138 7.80 -7.25 13.25
N ILE A 139 7.39 -6.26 12.48
CA ILE A 139 6.22 -6.29 11.60
C ILE A 139 6.69 -6.20 10.14
N ALA A 140 6.28 -7.13 9.29
CA ALA A 140 6.47 -7.09 7.84
C ALA A 140 5.16 -6.73 7.14
N PHE A 141 5.14 -5.60 6.45
CA PHE A 141 3.96 -5.01 5.83
C PHE A 141 4.11 -5.03 4.30
N GLY A 142 3.54 -6.04 3.65
CA GLY A 142 3.66 -6.28 2.21
C GLY A 142 2.45 -5.75 1.42
N LEU A 143 2.70 -4.98 0.36
CA LEU A 143 1.66 -4.42 -0.51
C LEU A 143 1.81 -4.99 -1.93
N SER A 144 0.71 -5.51 -2.48
CA SER A 144 0.64 -5.98 -3.86
C SER A 144 -0.80 -5.90 -4.38
N THR A 145 -1.07 -5.06 -5.35
CA THR A 145 -2.43 -4.92 -5.91
C THR A 145 -2.97 -6.20 -6.55
N SER A 146 -2.11 -7.12 -6.99
CA SER A 146 -2.49 -8.44 -7.50
C SER A 146 -2.47 -9.54 -6.43
N GLY A 147 -1.88 -9.29 -5.26
CA GLY A 147 -1.60 -10.32 -4.25
C GLY A 147 -0.63 -11.42 -4.71
N GLY A 148 -0.01 -11.29 -5.89
CA GLY A 148 0.79 -12.35 -6.52
C GLY A 148 2.25 -12.00 -6.79
N SER A 149 2.75 -10.82 -6.40
CA SER A 149 4.12 -10.38 -6.66
C SER A 149 5.14 -11.30 -5.99
N ALA A 150 5.98 -12.00 -6.78
CA ALA A 150 6.89 -13.04 -6.28
C ALA A 150 7.85 -12.53 -5.19
N ASN A 151 8.46 -11.36 -5.37
CA ASN A 151 9.36 -10.76 -4.39
C ASN A 151 8.64 -10.34 -3.09
N VAL A 152 7.39 -9.89 -3.17
CA VAL A 152 6.58 -9.56 -1.98
C VAL A 152 6.24 -10.82 -1.21
N LEU A 153 5.81 -11.87 -1.89
CA LEU A 153 5.53 -13.18 -1.28
C LEU A 153 6.79 -13.81 -0.66
N ALA A 154 7.94 -13.72 -1.35
CA ALA A 154 9.22 -14.18 -0.81
C ALA A 154 9.62 -13.39 0.45
N GLY A 155 9.37 -12.09 0.47
CA GLY A 155 9.56 -11.23 1.64
C GLY A 155 8.69 -11.65 2.82
N LEU A 156 7.40 -11.82 2.61
CA LEU A 156 6.45 -12.28 3.64
C LEU A 156 6.83 -13.68 4.17
N ALA A 157 7.19 -14.61 3.28
CA ALA A 157 7.66 -15.93 3.70
C ALA A 157 8.97 -15.87 4.51
N ALA A 158 9.89 -14.97 4.18
CA ALA A 158 11.11 -14.75 4.97
C ALA A 158 10.77 -14.16 6.35
N ALA A 159 9.89 -13.17 6.41
CA ALA A 159 9.43 -12.56 7.64
C ALA A 159 8.81 -13.59 8.61
N ARG A 160 7.95 -14.45 8.11
CA ARG A 160 7.35 -15.55 8.92
C ARG A 160 8.41 -16.49 9.49
N ARG A 161 9.41 -16.88 8.69
CA ARG A 161 10.52 -17.73 9.20
C ARG A 161 11.34 -17.06 10.29
N ILE A 162 11.42 -15.74 10.27
CA ILE A 162 12.11 -14.94 11.31
C ILE A 162 11.25 -14.84 12.58
N GLY A 163 9.94 -15.02 12.50
CA GLY A 163 9.01 -14.81 13.61
C GLY A 163 8.47 -13.38 13.67
N MET A 164 8.42 -12.70 12.53
CA MET A 164 7.78 -11.39 12.40
C MET A 164 6.27 -11.55 12.22
N ILE A 165 5.49 -10.57 12.64
CA ILE A 165 4.07 -10.45 12.30
C ILE A 165 3.98 -10.04 10.83
N THR A 166 3.17 -10.75 10.04
CA THR A 166 3.02 -10.46 8.61
C THR A 166 1.66 -9.86 8.30
N VAL A 167 1.67 -8.70 7.67
CA VAL A 167 0.48 -7.97 7.21
C VAL A 167 0.54 -7.84 5.69
N GLY A 168 -0.53 -8.25 5.01
CA GLY A 168 -0.66 -8.16 3.56
C GLY A 168 -1.80 -7.22 3.15
N LEU A 169 -1.57 -6.34 2.19
CA LEU A 169 -2.60 -5.57 1.50
C LEU A 169 -2.65 -6.00 0.04
N ALA A 170 -3.77 -6.53 -0.40
CA ALA A 170 -3.98 -7.02 -1.76
C ALA A 170 -5.22 -6.42 -2.41
N GLY A 171 -5.36 -6.60 -3.70
CA GLY A 171 -6.57 -6.26 -4.46
C GLY A 171 -7.24 -7.49 -5.06
N GLY A 172 -8.35 -7.29 -5.77
CA GLY A 172 -9.09 -8.35 -6.45
C GLY A 172 -9.68 -9.37 -5.47
N ASP A 173 -9.21 -10.59 -5.57
CA ASP A 173 -9.53 -11.73 -4.68
C ASP A 173 -8.43 -12.02 -3.65
N GLY A 174 -7.39 -11.17 -3.60
CA GLY A 174 -6.24 -11.36 -2.72
C GLY A 174 -5.09 -12.16 -3.33
N GLY A 175 -5.31 -12.82 -4.48
CA GLY A 175 -4.30 -13.61 -5.17
C GLY A 175 -3.63 -14.64 -4.26
N ARG A 176 -2.33 -14.87 -4.47
CA ARG A 176 -1.55 -15.83 -3.66
C ARG A 176 -1.36 -15.39 -2.19
N MET A 177 -1.55 -14.11 -1.86
CA MET A 177 -1.55 -13.69 -0.46
C MET A 177 -2.74 -14.27 0.31
N ALA A 178 -3.86 -14.59 -0.35
CA ALA A 178 -5.03 -15.20 0.25
C ALA A 178 -4.89 -16.72 0.47
N GLU A 179 -3.84 -17.35 -0.01
CA GLU A 179 -3.56 -18.76 0.27
C GLU A 179 -3.31 -18.94 1.78
N PRO A 180 -3.93 -19.96 2.41
CA PRO A 180 -3.80 -20.20 3.85
C PRO A 180 -2.34 -20.25 4.32
N GLY A 181 -2.05 -19.52 5.36
CA GLY A 181 -0.72 -19.51 5.96
C GLY A 181 0.29 -18.61 5.25
N THR A 182 -0.08 -17.80 4.28
CA THR A 182 0.83 -16.87 3.60
C THR A 182 1.13 -15.65 4.47
N VAL A 183 0.11 -15.08 5.11
CA VAL A 183 0.21 -13.92 6.04
C VAL A 183 -0.61 -14.17 7.29
N ASP A 184 -0.31 -13.45 8.37
CA ASP A 184 -1.10 -13.50 9.60
C ASP A 184 -2.35 -12.62 9.49
N HIS A 185 -2.24 -11.46 8.84
CA HIS A 185 -3.32 -10.51 8.61
C HIS A 185 -3.37 -10.11 7.15
N LEU A 186 -4.52 -10.31 6.50
CA LEU A 186 -4.73 -9.96 5.09
C LEU A 186 -5.91 -9.03 4.93
N PHE A 187 -5.68 -7.93 4.22
CA PHE A 187 -6.72 -6.98 3.80
C PHE A 187 -6.88 -7.01 2.29
N VAL A 188 -8.06 -7.34 1.82
CA VAL A 188 -8.37 -7.42 0.38
C VAL A 188 -9.26 -6.27 -0.03
N MET A 189 -8.83 -5.50 -1.05
CA MET A 189 -9.62 -4.46 -1.71
C MET A 189 -10.28 -5.05 -2.95
N PRO A 190 -11.58 -5.42 -2.90
CA PRO A 190 -12.25 -6.15 -3.98
C PRO A 190 -12.59 -5.22 -5.16
N SER A 191 -11.57 -4.87 -5.92
CA SER A 191 -11.65 -4.04 -7.13
C SER A 191 -10.69 -4.57 -8.20
N SER A 192 -11.04 -4.39 -9.48
CA SER A 192 -10.15 -4.64 -10.61
C SER A 192 -9.30 -3.43 -11.00
N SER A 193 -9.59 -2.26 -10.45
CA SER A 193 -8.84 -1.02 -10.71
C SER A 193 -7.68 -0.88 -9.74
N VAL A 194 -6.45 -0.94 -10.25
CA VAL A 194 -5.22 -0.74 -9.46
C VAL A 194 -5.27 0.56 -8.66
N HIS A 195 -5.74 1.65 -9.25
CA HIS A 195 -5.84 2.95 -8.56
C HIS A 195 -6.85 2.90 -7.41
N ARG A 196 -8.03 2.27 -7.60
CA ARG A 196 -9.04 2.14 -6.53
C ARG A 196 -8.52 1.26 -5.39
N ILE A 197 -7.79 0.19 -5.73
CA ILE A 197 -7.14 -0.68 -4.75
C ILE A 197 -6.18 0.15 -3.88
N GLN A 198 -5.25 0.90 -4.47
CA GLN A 198 -4.27 1.71 -3.74
C GLN A 198 -4.91 2.80 -2.88
N GLU A 199 -5.93 3.50 -3.41
CA GLU A 199 -6.70 4.48 -2.64
C GLU A 199 -7.40 3.88 -1.41
N ALA A 200 -7.91 2.64 -1.52
CA ALA A 200 -8.53 1.95 -0.39
C ALA A 200 -7.47 1.40 0.59
N GLN A 201 -6.35 0.88 0.10
CA GLN A 201 -5.21 0.47 0.93
C GLN A 201 -4.71 1.61 1.81
N THR A 202 -4.68 2.84 1.27
CA THR A 202 -4.32 4.05 2.03
C THR A 202 -5.20 4.21 3.26
N THR A 203 -6.51 4.03 3.13
CA THR A 203 -7.43 4.13 4.27
C THR A 203 -7.14 3.06 5.33
N VAL A 204 -6.87 1.82 4.92
CA VAL A 204 -6.60 0.72 5.87
C VAL A 204 -5.34 0.98 6.70
N TYR A 205 -4.20 1.32 6.07
CA TYR A 205 -2.98 1.53 6.84
C TYR A 205 -3.03 2.80 7.71
N GLN A 206 -3.79 3.82 7.31
CA GLN A 206 -4.02 5.00 8.14
C GLN A 206 -4.82 4.63 9.39
N VAL A 207 -5.93 3.92 9.24
CA VAL A 207 -6.75 3.44 10.36
C VAL A 207 -5.94 2.54 11.30
N LEU A 208 -5.15 1.59 10.76
CA LEU A 208 -4.26 0.77 11.57
C LEU A 208 -3.29 1.62 12.39
N GLY A 209 -2.66 2.62 11.78
CA GLY A 209 -1.74 3.51 12.50
C GLY A 209 -2.42 4.37 13.57
N GLU A 210 -3.64 4.82 13.35
CA GLU A 210 -4.45 5.53 14.35
C GLU A 210 -4.78 4.63 15.54
N LEU A 211 -5.33 3.44 15.28
CA LEU A 211 -5.70 2.49 16.33
C LEU A 211 -4.50 2.04 17.17
N VAL A 212 -3.35 1.80 16.52
CA VAL A 212 -2.11 1.43 17.21
C VAL A 212 -1.65 2.54 18.15
N ARG A 213 -1.62 3.80 17.67
CA ARG A 213 -1.22 4.93 18.51
C ARG A 213 -2.18 5.16 19.67
N ASP A 214 -3.48 5.05 19.42
CA ASP A 214 -4.50 5.21 20.47
C ASP A 214 -4.34 4.14 21.56
N ALA A 215 -4.10 2.90 21.16
CA ALA A 215 -3.88 1.79 22.11
C ALA A 215 -2.58 1.96 22.90
N LEU A 216 -1.48 2.39 22.27
CA LEU A 216 -0.21 2.65 22.97
C LEU A 216 -0.29 3.82 23.94
N ARG A 217 -1.17 4.79 23.72
CA ARG A 217 -1.40 5.89 24.67
C ARG A 217 -2.24 5.49 25.87
N ALA A 218 -3.08 4.48 25.71
CA ALA A 218 -3.95 3.99 26.78
C ALA A 218 -3.27 2.97 27.70
N SER A 219 -2.07 2.49 27.32
CA SER A 219 -1.27 1.49 28.06
C SER A 219 -0.24 2.18 28.95
#